data_ce06732ae1ae114e30b2ccbd7cb3f10c
#
_entry.id   ce06732ae1ae114e30b2ccbd7cb3f10c
#
_cell.length_a   1.000
_cell.length_b   1.000
_cell.length_c   1.000
_cell.angle_alpha   90.00
_cell.angle_beta   90.00
_cell.angle_gamma   90.00
#
_symmetry.space_group_name_H-M   'P 1'
#
loop_
_entity.id
_entity.type
_entity.pdbx_description
1 polymer ?
#
loop_
_entity_poly.entity_id
_entity_poly.type
_entity_poly.pdbx_seq_one_letter_code
_entity_poly.pdbx_strand_id
1 'polypeptide(L)'
;TVLKEGGSSAPPTSNDPITIARASEVEGFVNVVGRVISAKPDVIVRKDGSGELNVVRGRISDSSGSIGFLSWKEFGHEEGALVKIVGASVRKFRDTPEIQINDGTVIETYRDSSFPEVAELAESEKVSISDLRDGMRDIAITLQVENWNQRTFETKDGDSRVVRSGDVMDPTGRCRLTAWCEFDPKPGDTIRVEGGRVQSWQGSPDMVIDNLEQAEILADTPWEKIDP
;
A
#
# COMPACT_ATOMS: atom_id res chain seq x y z
N THR A 1 3.93 39.31 14.37
CA THR A 1 5.02 38.38 14.00
C THR A 1 4.86 37.16 14.89
N VAL A 2 4.22 36.11 14.39
CA VAL A 2 4.08 34.81 15.10
C VAL A 2 5.17 33.91 14.57
N LEU A 3 6.14 33.59 15.40
CA LEU A 3 7.18 32.58 15.11
C LEU A 3 6.49 31.21 15.14
N LYS A 4 6.44 30.53 13.99
CA LYS A 4 6.17 29.10 13.91
C LYS A 4 7.38 28.35 14.49
N GLU A 5 7.23 27.82 15.67
CA GLU A 5 8.17 26.82 16.20
C GLU A 5 8.05 25.54 15.37
N GLY A 6 9.06 25.29 14.54
CA GLY A 6 9.29 24.02 13.90
C GLY A 6 9.77 23.01 14.95
N GLY A 7 8.88 22.19 15.44
CA GLY A 7 9.21 21.10 16.36
C GLY A 7 10.08 20.07 15.63
N SER A 8 11.39 20.15 15.78
CA SER A 8 12.30 19.05 15.52
C SER A 8 12.14 18.07 16.68
N SER A 9 11.30 17.04 16.53
CA SER A 9 11.24 15.96 17.50
C SER A 9 12.54 15.15 17.43
N ALA A 10 13.31 15.18 18.52
CA ALA A 10 14.49 14.35 18.65
C ALA A 10 14.10 12.86 18.54
N PRO A 11 15.01 11.97 18.05
CA PRO A 11 14.75 10.55 18.03
C PRO A 11 14.38 10.05 19.44
N PRO A 12 13.54 9.00 19.54
CA PRO A 12 13.09 8.49 20.84
C PRO A 12 14.29 8.08 21.70
N THR A 13 14.29 8.48 22.96
CA THR A 13 15.34 8.16 23.93
C THR A 13 15.32 6.69 24.38
N SER A 14 14.26 5.93 24.06
CA SER A 14 14.10 4.50 24.28
C SER A 14 14.19 3.75 22.94
N ASN A 15 15.00 2.67 22.92
CA ASN A 15 15.07 1.74 21.78
C ASN A 15 13.94 0.70 21.79
N ASP A 16 12.95 0.84 22.66
CA ASP A 16 11.84 -0.09 22.77
C ASP A 16 10.90 0.08 21.54
N PRO A 17 10.58 -1.01 20.85
CA PRO A 17 9.66 -0.94 19.74
C PRO A 17 8.22 -0.71 20.21
N ILE A 18 7.46 0.06 19.46
CA ILE A 18 6.01 0.19 19.60
C ILE A 18 5.32 -0.72 18.58
N THR A 19 4.04 -1.02 18.78
CA THR A 19 3.24 -1.79 17.84
C THR A 19 3.01 -1.01 16.54
N ILE A 20 2.77 -1.71 15.45
CA ILE A 20 2.52 -1.10 14.14
C ILE A 20 1.22 -0.27 14.16
N ALA A 21 0.16 -0.74 14.84
CA ALA A 21 -1.04 0.07 15.02
C ALA A 21 -0.72 1.41 15.69
N ARG A 22 0.10 1.40 16.74
CA ARG A 22 0.52 2.63 17.43
C ARG A 22 1.39 3.52 16.54
N ALA A 23 2.29 2.92 15.77
CA ALA A 23 3.13 3.65 14.81
C ALA A 23 2.29 4.38 13.75
N SER A 24 1.17 3.79 13.34
CA SER A 24 0.25 4.39 12.35
C SER A 24 -0.50 5.64 12.88
N GLU A 25 -0.58 5.81 14.19
CA GLU A 25 -1.26 6.94 14.82
C GLU A 25 -0.34 8.15 15.09
N VAL A 26 0.98 7.93 15.13
CA VAL A 26 1.94 8.96 15.50
C VAL A 26 2.66 9.54 14.28
N GLU A 27 3.10 10.79 14.38
CA GLU A 27 4.02 11.41 13.44
C GLU A 27 5.36 11.64 14.14
N GLY A 28 6.46 11.32 13.48
CA GLY A 28 7.80 11.49 14.03
C GLY A 28 8.59 10.18 14.05
N PHE A 29 9.60 10.08 14.92
CA PHE A 29 10.48 8.93 14.98
C PHE A 29 9.84 7.76 15.74
N VAL A 30 10.03 6.56 15.19
CA VAL A 30 9.51 5.31 15.75
C VAL A 30 10.55 4.20 15.69
N ASN A 31 10.39 3.26 16.61
CA ASN A 31 11.05 1.95 16.55
C ASN A 31 9.94 0.90 16.49
N VAL A 32 10.03 -0.03 15.54
CA VAL A 32 9.03 -1.08 15.33
C VAL A 32 9.70 -2.42 15.11
N VAL A 33 8.98 -3.49 15.41
CA VAL A 33 9.29 -4.86 14.95
C VAL A 33 8.14 -5.30 14.07
N GLY A 34 8.43 -5.84 12.90
CA GLY A 34 7.42 -6.30 11.97
C GLY A 34 7.98 -7.33 10.99
N ARG A 35 7.09 -8.17 10.50
CA ARG A 35 7.39 -9.09 9.41
C ARG A 35 7.20 -8.38 8.08
N VAL A 36 8.16 -8.53 7.19
CA VAL A 36 8.10 -7.99 5.83
C VAL A 36 7.05 -8.75 5.04
N ILE A 37 5.98 -8.09 4.66
CA ILE A 37 4.92 -8.66 3.82
C ILE A 37 5.23 -8.48 2.34
N SER A 38 5.79 -7.32 2.00
CA SER A 38 6.27 -7.03 0.65
C SER A 38 7.47 -6.10 0.70
N ALA A 39 8.37 -6.20 -0.28
CA ALA A 39 9.47 -5.27 -0.49
C ALA A 39 9.84 -5.28 -1.98
N LYS A 40 9.47 -4.22 -2.70
CA LYS A 40 9.67 -4.13 -4.16
C LYS A 40 10.50 -2.89 -4.51
N PRO A 41 11.46 -3.01 -5.44
CA PRO A 41 12.12 -1.85 -6.01
C PRO A 41 11.11 -0.91 -6.68
N ASP A 42 11.32 0.39 -6.51
CA ASP A 42 10.51 1.43 -7.14
C ASP A 42 11.42 2.60 -7.54
N VAL A 43 10.95 3.43 -8.44
CA VAL A 43 11.68 4.59 -8.95
C VAL A 43 10.85 5.85 -8.75
N ILE A 44 11.41 6.82 -8.08
CA ILE A 44 10.79 8.14 -7.93
C ILE A 44 11.46 9.12 -8.90
N VAL A 45 10.67 9.58 -9.88
CA VAL A 45 11.11 10.64 -10.79
C VAL A 45 10.98 11.98 -10.08
N ARG A 46 12.08 12.75 -10.02
CA ARG A 46 12.07 14.07 -9.40
C ARG A 46 11.29 15.07 -10.25
N LYS A 47 10.44 15.85 -9.60
CA LYS A 47 9.57 16.85 -10.26
C LYS A 47 10.34 17.96 -10.97
N ASP A 48 11.57 18.21 -10.58
CA ASP A 48 12.48 19.21 -11.17
C ASP A 48 13.25 18.67 -12.39
N GLY A 49 13.02 17.42 -12.79
CA GLY A 49 13.71 16.77 -13.90
C GLY A 49 15.18 16.44 -13.62
N SER A 50 15.66 16.56 -12.38
CA SER A 50 17.06 16.33 -12.00
C SER A 50 17.46 14.85 -11.94
N GLY A 51 16.55 13.93 -12.26
CA GLY A 51 16.83 12.51 -12.35
C GLY A 51 15.84 11.62 -11.58
N GLU A 52 16.22 10.35 -11.44
CA GLU A 52 15.47 9.30 -10.81
C GLU A 52 16.13 8.89 -9.49
N LEU A 53 15.33 8.47 -8.53
CA LEU A 53 15.78 7.92 -7.25
C LEU A 53 15.27 6.49 -7.14
N ASN A 54 16.21 5.55 -7.02
CA ASN A 54 15.86 4.18 -6.69
C ASN A 54 15.48 4.10 -5.20
N VAL A 55 14.34 3.51 -4.93
CA VAL A 55 13.79 3.31 -3.59
C VAL A 55 13.27 1.88 -3.47
N VAL A 56 12.97 1.46 -2.25
CA VAL A 56 12.22 0.22 -2.01
C VAL A 56 10.93 0.59 -1.31
N ARG A 57 9.81 0.15 -1.87
CA ARG A 57 8.50 0.24 -1.22
C ARG A 57 8.07 -1.12 -0.74
N GLY A 58 7.38 -1.14 0.37
CA GLY A 58 6.84 -2.37 0.89
C GLY A 58 5.92 -2.15 2.06
N ARG A 59 5.63 -3.26 2.72
CA ARG A 59 4.75 -3.31 3.86
C ARG A 59 5.34 -4.19 4.94
N ILE A 60 5.19 -3.78 6.18
CA ILE A 60 5.49 -4.59 7.37
C ILE A 60 4.25 -4.71 8.24
N SER A 61 4.11 -5.86 8.91
CA SER A 61 2.98 -6.17 9.77
C SER A 61 3.41 -6.80 11.08
N ASP A 62 2.60 -6.58 12.10
CA ASP A 62 2.59 -7.33 13.36
C ASP A 62 1.15 -7.75 13.70
N SER A 63 0.93 -8.39 14.84
CA SER A 63 -0.42 -8.81 15.28
C SER A 63 -1.39 -7.64 15.51
N SER A 64 -0.92 -6.41 15.54
CA SER A 64 -1.73 -5.21 15.76
C SER A 64 -2.19 -4.52 14.47
N GLY A 65 -1.53 -4.80 13.35
CA GLY A 65 -1.84 -4.21 12.06
C GLY A 65 -0.67 -4.17 11.10
N SER A 66 -0.82 -3.36 10.07
CA SER A 66 0.10 -3.22 8.95
C SER A 66 0.39 -1.77 8.63
N ILE A 67 1.59 -1.48 8.15
CA ILE A 67 1.98 -0.15 7.71
C ILE A 67 2.90 -0.23 6.49
N GLY A 68 2.69 0.66 5.51
CA GLY A 68 3.58 0.82 4.38
C GLY A 68 4.92 1.42 4.78
N PHE A 69 5.97 1.11 4.05
CA PHE A 69 7.25 1.79 4.18
C PHE A 69 7.83 2.23 2.84
N LEU A 70 8.62 3.30 2.90
CA LEU A 70 9.45 3.77 1.82
C LEU A 70 10.90 3.83 2.30
N SER A 71 11.78 3.03 1.69
CA SER A 71 13.21 3.06 1.96
C SER A 71 13.95 3.85 0.88
N TRP A 72 14.67 4.89 1.32
CA TRP A 72 15.55 5.72 0.49
C TRP A 72 16.95 5.14 0.36
N LYS A 73 17.18 3.98 0.96
CA LYS A 73 18.41 3.20 0.89
C LYS A 73 18.09 1.75 0.58
N GLU A 74 19.10 0.95 0.32
CA GLU A 74 18.96 -0.49 0.19
C GLU A 74 18.28 -1.08 1.44
N PHE A 75 17.22 -1.84 1.25
CA PHE A 75 16.45 -2.41 2.36
C PHE A 75 17.07 -3.72 2.87
N GLY A 76 17.60 -4.55 1.97
CA GLY A 76 18.40 -5.73 2.29
C GLY A 76 17.66 -6.90 2.95
N HIS A 77 16.33 -6.87 3.01
CA HIS A 77 15.51 -7.93 3.61
C HIS A 77 14.40 -8.35 2.65
N GLU A 78 14.20 -9.64 2.54
CA GLU A 78 13.18 -10.25 1.67
C GLU A 78 11.85 -10.39 2.39
N GLU A 79 10.81 -10.66 1.64
CA GLU A 79 9.48 -11.03 2.13
C GLU A 79 9.57 -12.22 3.08
N GLY A 80 8.84 -12.18 4.19
CA GLY A 80 8.89 -13.14 5.27
C GLY A 80 9.94 -12.84 6.33
N ALA A 81 10.91 -11.97 6.09
CA ALA A 81 11.89 -11.60 7.10
C ALA A 81 11.24 -10.87 8.29
N LEU A 82 11.60 -11.24 9.51
CA LEU A 82 11.25 -10.50 10.71
C LEU A 82 12.35 -9.47 11.00
N VAL A 83 11.99 -8.20 11.02
CA VAL A 83 12.94 -7.09 11.16
C VAL A 83 12.61 -6.19 12.34
N LYS A 84 13.63 -5.64 12.96
CA LYS A 84 13.54 -4.51 13.88
C LYS A 84 14.05 -3.26 13.16
N ILE A 85 13.22 -2.23 13.10
CA ILE A 85 13.53 -0.95 12.47
C ILE A 85 13.63 0.10 13.58
N VAL A 86 14.77 0.77 13.68
CA VAL A 86 15.08 1.73 14.72
C VAL A 86 15.38 3.10 14.11
N GLY A 87 14.76 4.13 14.64
CA GLY A 87 14.97 5.51 14.21
C GLY A 87 14.37 5.84 12.84
N ALA A 88 13.36 5.09 12.40
CA ALA A 88 12.57 5.46 11.24
C ALA A 88 11.59 6.59 11.60
N SER A 89 11.16 7.37 10.62
CA SER A 89 10.12 8.38 10.82
C SER A 89 8.81 7.98 10.17
N VAL A 90 7.68 8.21 10.84
CA VAL A 90 6.36 8.08 10.23
C VAL A 90 5.93 9.41 9.68
N ARG A 91 5.47 9.41 8.43
CA ARG A 91 4.86 10.57 7.76
C ARG A 91 3.55 10.14 7.12
N LYS A 92 2.62 11.07 7.02
CA LYS A 92 1.37 10.85 6.29
C LYS A 92 1.51 11.31 4.85
N PHE A 93 1.17 10.42 3.93
CA PHE A 93 0.98 10.75 2.53
C PHE A 93 -0.51 10.61 2.21
N ARG A 94 -1.19 11.73 1.92
CA ARG A 94 -2.64 11.76 1.69
C ARG A 94 -3.43 11.06 2.81
N ASP A 95 -3.11 11.41 4.06
CA ASP A 95 -3.68 10.82 5.29
C ASP A 95 -3.31 9.36 5.58
N THR A 96 -2.58 8.69 4.69
CA THR A 96 -2.07 7.34 4.92
C THR A 96 -0.70 7.38 5.58
N PRO A 97 -0.52 6.80 6.78
CA PRO A 97 0.78 6.73 7.45
C PRO A 97 1.73 5.81 6.70
N GLU A 98 2.98 6.23 6.57
CA GLU A 98 4.06 5.50 5.91
C GLU A 98 5.36 5.65 6.70
N ILE A 99 6.06 4.55 6.94
CA ILE A 99 7.39 4.56 7.57
C ILE A 99 8.42 5.00 6.52
N GLN A 100 9.21 6.02 6.87
CA GLN A 100 10.31 6.51 6.06
C GLN A 100 11.62 5.97 6.61
N ILE A 101 12.33 5.18 5.82
CA ILE A 101 13.62 4.58 6.14
C ILE A 101 14.69 5.38 5.40
N ASN A 102 15.52 6.07 6.17
CA ASN A 102 16.59 6.93 5.68
C ASN A 102 17.96 6.38 6.09
N ASP A 103 19.04 7.06 5.71
CA ASP A 103 20.42 6.62 6.03
C ASP A 103 20.66 6.44 7.53
N GLY A 104 20.04 7.26 8.38
CA GLY A 104 20.14 7.15 9.84
C GLY A 104 19.30 6.05 10.49
N THR A 105 18.40 5.41 9.72
CA THR A 105 17.58 4.31 10.23
C THR A 105 18.39 3.03 10.28
N VAL A 106 18.29 2.29 11.39
CA VAL A 106 18.92 0.97 11.51
C VAL A 106 17.86 -0.12 11.29
N ILE A 107 18.17 -1.11 10.45
CA ILE A 107 17.33 -2.27 10.20
C ILE A 107 18.13 -3.50 10.59
N GLU A 108 17.59 -4.30 11.46
CA GLU A 108 18.24 -5.51 11.98
C GLU A 108 17.30 -6.70 11.82
N THR A 109 17.85 -7.86 11.48
CA THR A 109 17.09 -9.11 11.54
C THR A 109 16.70 -9.37 12.99
N TYR A 110 15.42 -9.55 13.25
CA TYR A 110 14.89 -9.86 14.56
C TYR A 110 14.54 -11.36 14.64
N ARG A 111 14.61 -11.93 15.84
CA ARG A 111 14.32 -13.35 16.07
C ARG A 111 13.34 -13.48 17.21
N ASP A 112 12.16 -13.92 16.89
CA ASP A 112 11.12 -14.25 17.84
C ASP A 112 10.25 -15.35 17.23
N SER A 113 10.33 -16.56 17.79
CA SER A 113 9.60 -17.73 17.29
C SER A 113 8.09 -17.67 17.57
N SER A 114 7.66 -16.74 18.42
CA SER A 114 6.23 -16.50 18.71
C SER A 114 5.61 -15.42 17.81
N PHE A 115 6.42 -14.77 16.97
CA PHE A 115 5.92 -13.72 16.07
C PHE A 115 5.12 -14.36 14.92
N PRO A 116 3.93 -13.82 14.57
CA PRO A 116 3.09 -14.41 13.54
C PRO A 116 3.79 -14.57 12.19
N GLU A 117 3.49 -15.64 11.48
CA GLU A 117 3.99 -15.89 10.13
C GLU A 117 3.24 -15.05 9.08
N VAL A 118 3.82 -14.91 7.88
CA VAL A 118 3.23 -14.13 6.78
C VAL A 118 1.79 -14.55 6.49
N ALA A 119 1.50 -15.85 6.45
CA ALA A 119 0.17 -16.35 6.17
C ALA A 119 -0.87 -15.92 7.22
N GLU A 120 -0.49 -15.92 8.51
CA GLU A 120 -1.37 -15.48 9.60
C GLU A 120 -1.63 -13.98 9.54
N LEU A 121 -0.59 -13.19 9.22
CA LEU A 121 -0.70 -11.75 9.08
C LEU A 121 -1.51 -11.37 7.84
N ALA A 122 -1.32 -12.06 6.72
CA ALA A 122 -2.09 -11.84 5.50
C ALA A 122 -3.58 -12.17 5.66
N GLU A 123 -3.92 -13.18 6.45
CA GLU A 123 -5.32 -13.48 6.79
C GLU A 123 -5.98 -12.38 7.63
N SER A 124 -5.21 -11.72 8.52
CA SER A 124 -5.69 -10.61 9.34
C SER A 124 -5.83 -9.28 8.58
N GLU A 125 -5.20 -9.17 7.41
CA GLU A 125 -5.16 -7.95 6.58
C GLU A 125 -6.18 -7.95 5.44
N LYS A 126 -7.28 -8.67 5.56
CA LYS A 126 -8.36 -8.58 4.56
C LYS A 126 -8.92 -7.16 4.53
N VAL A 127 -8.36 -6.35 3.66
CA VAL A 127 -8.86 -5.00 3.37
C VAL A 127 -10.21 -5.16 2.65
N SER A 128 -11.19 -4.39 3.07
CA SER A 128 -12.49 -4.29 2.41
C SER A 128 -12.65 -2.92 1.75
N ILE A 129 -13.65 -2.77 0.88
CA ILE A 129 -13.93 -1.48 0.23
C ILE A 129 -14.19 -0.38 1.26
N SER A 130 -14.84 -0.69 2.38
CA SER A 130 -15.10 0.28 3.45
C SER A 130 -13.83 0.83 4.12
N ASP A 131 -12.72 0.10 4.01
CA ASP A 131 -11.44 0.47 4.60
C ASP A 131 -10.57 1.31 3.65
N LEU A 132 -10.92 1.37 2.37
CA LEU A 132 -10.13 2.08 1.36
C LEU A 132 -10.03 3.58 1.65
N ARG A 133 -8.82 4.11 1.61
CA ARG A 133 -8.52 5.54 1.78
C ARG A 133 -7.55 6.00 0.70
N ASP A 134 -7.66 7.26 0.30
CA ASP A 134 -6.74 7.86 -0.67
C ASP A 134 -5.29 7.76 -0.18
N GLY A 135 -4.41 7.34 -1.06
CA GLY A 135 -2.99 7.18 -0.80
C GLY A 135 -2.55 5.79 -0.32
N MET A 136 -3.48 4.90 0.00
CA MET A 136 -3.14 3.50 0.32
C MET A 136 -2.43 2.84 -0.88
N ARG A 137 -1.47 1.97 -0.58
CA ARG A 137 -0.65 1.26 -1.57
C ARG A 137 -0.44 -0.18 -1.12
N ASP A 138 -0.05 -1.02 -2.06
CA ASP A 138 0.24 -2.43 -1.83
C ASP A 138 -0.93 -3.18 -1.17
N ILE A 139 -2.13 -2.92 -1.69
CA ILE A 139 -3.38 -3.46 -1.14
C ILE A 139 -3.68 -4.81 -1.76
N ALA A 140 -4.07 -5.75 -0.91
CA ALA A 140 -4.67 -7.03 -1.30
C ALA A 140 -6.16 -7.01 -0.96
N ILE A 141 -7.02 -7.22 -1.99
CA ILE A 141 -8.48 -7.22 -1.84
C ILE A 141 -9.13 -8.15 -2.86
N THR A 142 -10.21 -8.80 -2.46
CA THR A 142 -11.06 -9.58 -3.37
C THR A 142 -12.33 -8.81 -3.68
N LEU A 143 -12.74 -8.78 -4.94
CA LEU A 143 -13.82 -7.93 -5.44
C LEU A 143 -14.66 -8.71 -6.45
N GLN A 144 -15.94 -8.36 -6.59
CA GLN A 144 -16.79 -8.82 -7.68
C GLN A 144 -16.98 -7.68 -8.69
N VAL A 145 -16.83 -7.98 -9.96
CA VAL A 145 -16.99 -7.00 -11.05
C VAL A 145 -18.47 -6.78 -11.33
N GLU A 146 -18.92 -5.53 -11.23
CA GLU A 146 -20.30 -5.14 -11.58
C GLU A 146 -20.42 -4.75 -13.06
N ASN A 147 -19.49 -3.94 -13.53
CA ASN A 147 -19.36 -3.57 -14.93
C ASN A 147 -17.90 -3.35 -15.30
N TRP A 148 -17.61 -3.40 -16.62
CA TRP A 148 -16.26 -3.19 -17.11
C TRP A 148 -16.28 -2.56 -18.48
N ASN A 149 -15.46 -1.52 -18.68
CA ASN A 149 -15.44 -0.76 -19.93
C ASN A 149 -14.00 -0.39 -20.30
N GLN A 150 -13.75 -0.32 -21.60
CA GLN A 150 -12.51 0.20 -22.15
C GLN A 150 -12.75 1.57 -22.78
N ARG A 151 -11.83 2.50 -22.54
CA ARG A 151 -11.83 3.83 -23.13
C ARG A 151 -10.45 4.17 -23.67
N THR A 152 -10.41 4.72 -24.88
CA THR A 152 -9.20 5.29 -25.46
C THR A 152 -9.25 6.81 -25.34
N PHE A 153 -8.14 7.43 -24.97
CA PHE A 153 -8.00 8.88 -24.92
C PHE A 153 -6.63 9.30 -25.46
N GLU A 154 -6.54 10.50 -25.97
CA GLU A 154 -5.28 11.11 -26.39
C GLU A 154 -4.66 11.89 -25.23
N THR A 155 -3.37 11.69 -25.02
CA THR A 155 -2.59 12.49 -24.07
C THR A 155 -2.29 13.87 -24.64
N LYS A 156 -1.88 14.81 -23.81
CA LYS A 156 -1.48 16.17 -24.26
C LYS A 156 -0.32 16.15 -25.26
N ASP A 157 0.47 15.09 -25.26
CA ASP A 157 1.62 14.88 -26.13
C ASP A 157 1.25 14.17 -27.44
N GLY A 158 -0.06 13.89 -27.66
CA GLY A 158 -0.58 13.25 -28.86
C GLY A 158 -0.55 11.73 -28.86
N ASP A 159 -0.11 11.10 -27.77
CA ASP A 159 -0.12 9.64 -27.66
C ASP A 159 -1.51 9.12 -27.33
N SER A 160 -1.90 8.03 -27.98
CA SER A 160 -3.15 7.33 -27.65
C SER A 160 -2.92 6.34 -26.52
N ARG A 161 -3.70 6.45 -25.44
CA ARG A 161 -3.67 5.52 -24.31
C ARG A 161 -5.02 4.87 -24.10
N VAL A 162 -4.96 3.60 -23.72
CA VAL A 162 -6.14 2.81 -23.35
C VAL A 162 -6.19 2.70 -21.84
N VAL A 163 -7.33 3.03 -21.26
CA VAL A 163 -7.65 2.78 -19.86
C VAL A 163 -8.87 1.86 -19.80
N ARG A 164 -8.80 0.88 -18.93
CA ARG A 164 -9.91 0.00 -18.60
C ARG A 164 -10.39 0.33 -17.21
N SER A 165 -11.69 0.37 -17.00
CA SER A 165 -12.24 0.66 -15.69
C SER A 165 -13.66 0.18 -15.56
N GLY A 166 -14.07 -0.07 -14.33
CA GLY A 166 -15.42 -0.48 -14.01
C GLY A 166 -15.74 -0.29 -12.55
N ASP A 167 -16.96 -0.58 -12.18
CA ASP A 167 -17.39 -0.62 -10.80
C ASP A 167 -17.21 -2.04 -10.27
N VAL A 168 -16.70 -2.12 -9.09
CA VAL A 168 -16.44 -3.37 -8.35
C VAL A 168 -17.04 -3.29 -6.96
N MET A 169 -17.38 -4.44 -6.40
CA MET A 169 -18.06 -4.51 -5.11
C MET A 169 -17.49 -5.61 -4.24
N ASP A 170 -17.69 -5.46 -2.95
CA ASP A 170 -17.59 -6.50 -1.93
C ASP A 170 -18.79 -6.39 -0.96
N PRO A 171 -18.92 -7.26 0.05
CA PRO A 171 -20.02 -7.15 1.02
C PRO A 171 -20.08 -5.83 1.80
N THR A 172 -19.02 -5.01 1.77
CA THR A 172 -18.92 -3.75 2.54
C THR A 172 -19.23 -2.51 1.71
N GLY A 173 -19.22 -2.62 0.37
CA GLY A 173 -19.52 -1.48 -0.48
C GLY A 173 -19.14 -1.65 -1.95
N ARG A 174 -19.06 -0.51 -2.62
CA ARG A 174 -18.70 -0.40 -4.05
C ARG A 174 -17.62 0.66 -4.21
N CYS A 175 -16.71 0.42 -5.16
CA CYS A 175 -15.74 1.42 -5.59
C CYS A 175 -15.44 1.25 -7.08
N ARG A 176 -14.67 2.17 -7.62
CA ARG A 176 -14.13 2.06 -8.96
C ARG A 176 -12.83 1.27 -8.95
N LEU A 177 -12.60 0.48 -10.01
CA LEU A 177 -11.30 -0.10 -10.33
C LEU A 177 -10.84 0.43 -11.69
N THR A 178 -9.63 0.94 -11.76
CA THR A 178 -8.98 1.43 -12.97
C THR A 178 -7.75 0.59 -13.29
N ALA A 179 -7.66 0.04 -14.48
CA ALA A 179 -6.52 -0.74 -14.96
C ALA A 179 -5.79 -0.02 -16.10
N TRP A 180 -4.48 0.20 -15.90
CA TRP A 180 -3.57 0.71 -16.93
C TRP A 180 -2.87 -0.40 -17.72
N CYS A 181 -3.32 -1.64 -17.53
CA CYS A 181 -2.85 -2.86 -18.18
C CYS A 181 -3.97 -3.56 -18.95
N GLU A 182 -3.65 -4.63 -19.66
CA GLU A 182 -4.60 -5.42 -20.44
C GLU A 182 -5.38 -6.42 -19.57
N PHE A 183 -6.02 -5.92 -18.52
CA PHE A 183 -6.91 -6.70 -17.67
C PHE A 183 -8.36 -6.50 -18.12
N ASP A 184 -9.06 -7.58 -18.46
CA ASP A 184 -10.40 -7.53 -19.07
C ASP A 184 -11.37 -8.55 -18.45
N PRO A 185 -11.73 -8.38 -17.18
CA PRO A 185 -12.71 -9.23 -16.51
C PRO A 185 -14.11 -8.95 -17.03
N LYS A 186 -15.03 -9.89 -16.81
CA LYS A 186 -16.44 -9.76 -17.20
C LYS A 186 -17.30 -9.41 -15.99
N PRO A 187 -18.45 -8.75 -16.20
CA PRO A 187 -19.44 -8.57 -15.15
C PRO A 187 -19.80 -9.93 -14.50
N GLY A 188 -19.76 -9.96 -13.17
CA GLY A 188 -19.99 -11.17 -12.37
C GLY A 188 -18.72 -11.97 -12.04
N ASP A 189 -17.58 -11.65 -12.66
CA ASP A 189 -16.31 -12.28 -12.27
C ASP A 189 -15.90 -11.83 -10.87
N THR A 190 -15.31 -12.76 -10.12
CA THR A 190 -14.58 -12.44 -8.89
C THR A 190 -13.12 -12.29 -9.21
N ILE A 191 -12.55 -11.20 -8.77
CA ILE A 191 -11.15 -10.85 -9.00
C ILE A 191 -10.42 -10.66 -7.68
N ARG A 192 -9.15 -11.02 -7.65
CA ARG A 192 -8.22 -10.69 -6.58
C ARG A 192 -7.22 -9.66 -7.09
N VAL A 193 -7.08 -8.59 -6.36
CA VAL A 193 -6.08 -7.55 -6.62
C VAL A 193 -5.02 -7.64 -5.55
N GLU A 194 -3.75 -7.69 -5.94
CA GLU A 194 -2.59 -7.66 -5.04
C GLU A 194 -1.60 -6.57 -5.48
N GLY A 195 -1.15 -5.77 -4.52
CA GLY A 195 -0.26 -4.64 -4.80
C GLY A 195 -0.93 -3.46 -5.48
N GLY A 196 -2.26 -3.38 -5.41
CA GLY A 196 -3.01 -2.23 -5.91
C GLY A 196 -2.76 -0.96 -5.10
N ARG A 197 -3.09 0.18 -5.67
CA ARG A 197 -3.07 1.48 -4.98
C ARG A 197 -4.44 2.15 -5.03
N VAL A 198 -4.71 3.02 -4.06
CA VAL A 198 -5.96 3.79 -3.99
C VAL A 198 -5.67 5.26 -4.27
N GLN A 199 -6.49 5.84 -5.10
CA GLN A 199 -6.56 7.29 -5.33
C GLN A 199 -7.98 7.78 -5.16
N SER A 200 -8.15 9.08 -4.90
CA SER A 200 -9.47 9.70 -4.88
C SER A 200 -9.89 10.07 -6.31
N TRP A 201 -11.07 9.65 -6.70
CA TRP A 201 -11.74 10.07 -7.93
C TRP A 201 -13.11 10.65 -7.60
N GLN A 202 -13.30 11.94 -7.84
CA GLN A 202 -14.55 12.65 -7.54
C GLN A 202 -15.03 12.47 -6.07
N GLY A 203 -14.08 12.35 -5.14
CA GLY A 203 -14.39 12.18 -3.72
C GLY A 203 -14.64 10.73 -3.27
N SER A 204 -14.55 9.77 -4.18
CA SER A 204 -14.70 8.34 -3.88
C SER A 204 -13.38 7.59 -4.10
N PRO A 205 -13.14 6.46 -3.40
CA PRO A 205 -11.96 5.65 -3.66
C PRO A 205 -12.02 5.02 -5.04
N ASP A 206 -10.91 5.10 -5.76
CA ASP A 206 -10.65 4.44 -7.04
C ASP A 206 -9.41 3.56 -6.86
N MET A 207 -9.58 2.26 -6.94
CA MET A 207 -8.46 1.33 -6.96
C MET A 207 -7.79 1.35 -8.30
N VAL A 208 -6.47 1.28 -8.31
CA VAL A 208 -5.67 1.30 -9.53
C VAL A 208 -4.70 0.14 -9.56
N ILE A 209 -4.68 -0.56 -10.68
CA ILE A 209 -3.67 -1.54 -11.05
C ILE A 209 -2.91 -1.04 -12.28
N ASP A 210 -1.59 -1.16 -12.23
CA ASP A 210 -0.70 -0.64 -13.27
C ASP A 210 -0.15 -1.77 -14.17
N ASN A 211 -0.17 -3.01 -13.71
CA ASN A 211 0.27 -4.19 -14.48
C ASN A 211 -0.63 -5.41 -14.21
N LEU A 212 -0.58 -6.38 -15.11
CA LEU A 212 -1.45 -7.55 -15.11
C LEU A 212 -1.17 -8.50 -13.93
N GLU A 213 0.06 -8.52 -13.42
CA GLU A 213 0.44 -9.37 -12.29
C GLU A 213 -0.26 -8.98 -10.98
N GLN A 214 -0.82 -7.76 -10.94
CA GLN A 214 -1.56 -7.26 -9.77
C GLN A 214 -3.02 -7.74 -9.70
N ALA A 215 -3.53 -8.46 -10.71
CA ALA A 215 -4.92 -8.90 -10.73
C ALA A 215 -5.08 -10.29 -11.34
N GLU A 216 -5.93 -11.09 -10.72
CA GLU A 216 -6.32 -12.41 -11.23
C GLU A 216 -7.83 -12.60 -11.13
N ILE A 217 -8.38 -13.41 -12.03
CA ILE A 217 -9.78 -13.82 -11.99
C ILE A 217 -9.86 -15.15 -11.21
N LEU A 218 -10.65 -15.16 -10.14
CA LEU A 218 -10.84 -16.34 -9.29
C LEU A 218 -11.93 -17.24 -9.84
N ALA A 219 -11.78 -18.56 -9.67
CA ALA A 219 -12.81 -19.53 -10.03
C ALA A 219 -14.05 -19.44 -9.11
N ASP A 220 -13.82 -19.15 -7.83
CA ASP A 220 -14.86 -19.11 -6.80
C ASP A 220 -14.88 -17.75 -6.08
N THR A 221 -16.06 -17.39 -5.60
CA THR A 221 -16.28 -16.20 -4.80
C THR A 221 -16.24 -16.57 -3.32
N PRO A 222 -15.46 -15.87 -2.47
CA PRO A 222 -15.34 -16.20 -1.05
C PRO A 222 -16.57 -15.81 -0.21
N TRP A 223 -17.56 -15.16 -0.80
CA TRP A 223 -18.85 -14.81 -0.21
C TRP A 223 -20.01 -15.22 -1.14
N GLU A 224 -21.23 -15.20 -0.62
CA GLU A 224 -22.42 -15.33 -1.45
C GLU A 224 -22.47 -14.18 -2.47
N LYS A 225 -22.64 -14.52 -3.77
CA LYS A 225 -22.60 -13.51 -4.85
C LYS A 225 -23.61 -12.40 -4.57
N ILE A 226 -23.14 -11.18 -4.68
CA ILE A 226 -23.97 -10.00 -4.49
C ILE A 226 -24.72 -9.77 -5.80
N ASP A 227 -26.04 -9.72 -5.73
CA ASP A 227 -26.86 -9.32 -6.88
C ASP A 227 -26.67 -7.80 -7.14
N PRO A 228 -26.45 -7.39 -8.38
CA PRO A 228 -26.18 -6.00 -8.76
C PRO A 228 -27.36 -5.06 -8.51
#